data_0857165688690bab8689059d57f4780b
#
_entry.id   0857165688690bab8689059d57f4780b
#
_cell.length_a   1.000
_cell.length_b   1.000
_cell.length_c   1.000
_cell.angle_alpha   90.00
_cell.angle_beta   90.00
_cell.angle_gamma   90.00
#
_symmetry.space_group_name_H-M   'P 1'
#
loop_
_entity.id
_entity.type
_entity.pdbx_description
1 polymer ?
#
loop_
_entity_poly.entity_id
_entity_poly.type
_entity_poly.pdbx_seq_one_letter_code
_entity_poly.pdbx_strand_id
1 'polypeptide(L)'
;MVSSDSSATLEPLRSIHTTNFPAMLNELGISLVVSTYQAGKVVLVRADGESLNTHFRVLQKPMGLAIDETGRMAIGTSSHIWEFRNVPAVAPKVDPQGKHDACFLPRNIHVTGDIDIHEMAWGNDGLWFVNTRFSCLCTQDIDHSFVPRWRSPFVSAYAPEDRCHLNGLEMVDGMPKYVTALGTTDTAGGWRENKARGGVLMDVPTSEVIAAGLSMPHSPRWYGDRLWVLESGEGSLATVDVATGKINPVAKLPGFTRGIDFCGPLAFIGLSQVRESAVFSGIPLTERLTERTCGVWVVNINSGQIVAFLKFEDAVQEIFAVQVLKGIQFPELFVEENEFLKTSYVLPDTALAEVHVADIPLSEAEQCFHNGLQAYHAGNLQEAAQHYRKGLDISPHQMNARYHLGIILVDLQEWAAGIHHLKQVVAERSDHAEAHNSLGVAYINLKDNNNAQWHFERAITLNPQYETARKNLDVLQQLSL
;
A
#
# COMPACT_ATOMS: atom_id res chain seq x y z
N MET A 1 -41.67 5.99 -14.86
CA MET A 1 -41.60 5.85 -13.41
C MET A 1 -41.19 4.42 -13.14
N VAL A 2 -39.92 4.21 -12.93
CA VAL A 2 -39.37 2.96 -12.37
C VAL A 2 -38.76 3.36 -11.06
N SER A 3 -39.38 2.93 -9.98
CA SER A 3 -38.95 3.16 -8.62
C SER A 3 -37.62 2.43 -8.37
N SER A 4 -36.53 3.18 -8.24
CA SER A 4 -35.26 2.68 -7.76
C SER A 4 -35.24 2.75 -6.23
N ASP A 5 -35.89 1.78 -5.60
CA ASP A 5 -35.73 1.54 -4.17
C ASP A 5 -35.02 0.19 -4.03
N SER A 6 -33.70 0.20 -4.12
CA SER A 6 -32.88 -0.94 -3.75
C SER A 6 -31.72 -0.49 -2.84
N SER A 7 -32.06 0.06 -1.68
CA SER A 7 -31.17 -0.02 -0.51
C SER A 7 -31.20 -1.46 0.02
N ALA A 8 -30.65 -2.39 -0.76
CA ALA A 8 -30.31 -3.68 -0.21
C ALA A 8 -29.26 -3.41 0.88
N THR A 9 -29.66 -3.51 2.14
CA THR A 9 -28.73 -3.50 3.25
C THR A 9 -27.74 -4.63 3.01
N LEU A 10 -26.51 -4.27 2.59
CA LEU A 10 -25.43 -5.23 2.39
C LEU A 10 -25.17 -5.90 3.74
N GLU A 11 -25.40 -7.20 3.82
CA GLU A 11 -25.11 -7.94 5.04
C GLU A 11 -23.64 -7.77 5.41
N PRO A 12 -23.33 -7.48 6.70
CA PRO A 12 -21.95 -7.30 7.14
C PRO A 12 -21.12 -8.58 6.90
N LEU A 13 -19.85 -8.42 6.56
CA LEU A 13 -18.92 -9.53 6.44
C LEU A 13 -18.63 -10.12 7.81
N ARG A 14 -19.08 -11.36 8.04
CA ARG A 14 -18.73 -12.08 9.27
C ARG A 14 -17.27 -12.50 9.22
N SER A 15 -16.55 -12.13 10.27
CA SER A 15 -15.13 -12.46 10.42
C SER A 15 -14.77 -12.65 11.89
N ILE A 16 -13.73 -13.43 12.12
CA ILE A 16 -13.08 -13.57 13.42
C ILE A 16 -11.61 -13.19 13.30
N HIS A 17 -11.06 -12.65 14.36
CA HIS A 17 -9.66 -12.22 14.38
C HIS A 17 -9.02 -12.47 15.75
N THR A 18 -7.69 -12.50 15.78
CA THR A 18 -6.95 -12.52 17.03
C THR A 18 -7.12 -11.21 17.79
N THR A 19 -7.19 -11.26 19.11
CA THR A 19 -7.46 -10.08 19.96
C THR A 19 -6.44 -8.96 19.83
N ASN A 20 -5.21 -9.28 19.43
CA ASN A 20 -4.14 -8.32 19.21
C ASN A 20 -4.15 -7.66 17.81
N PHE A 21 -5.00 -8.11 16.88
CA PHE A 21 -4.95 -7.60 15.50
C PHE A 21 -5.33 -6.10 15.41
N PRO A 22 -6.41 -5.60 16.08
CA PRO A 22 -6.73 -4.18 16.06
C PRO A 22 -5.62 -3.32 16.66
N ALA A 23 -5.08 -3.72 17.82
CA ALA A 23 -3.98 -3.03 18.48
C ALA A 23 -2.74 -2.95 17.56
N MET A 24 -2.41 -4.05 16.87
CA MET A 24 -1.31 -4.10 15.91
C MET A 24 -1.48 -3.08 14.76
N LEU A 25 -2.67 -2.97 14.15
CA LEU A 25 -2.93 -1.97 13.11
C LEU A 25 -2.78 -0.54 13.65
N ASN A 26 -3.31 -0.28 14.84
CA ASN A 26 -3.19 1.03 15.50
C ASN A 26 -1.74 1.40 15.82
N GLU A 27 -0.97 0.47 16.40
CA GLU A 27 0.44 0.69 16.76
C GLU A 27 1.32 0.93 15.53
N LEU A 28 1.02 0.26 14.42
CA LEU A 28 1.72 0.44 13.14
C LEU A 28 1.23 1.67 12.36
N GLY A 29 0.10 2.28 12.75
CA GLY A 29 -0.49 3.41 12.02
C GLY A 29 -1.00 3.02 10.64
N ILE A 30 -1.58 1.83 10.47
CA ILE A 30 -1.95 1.30 9.16
C ILE A 30 -3.38 0.78 9.10
N SER A 31 -3.86 0.62 7.89
CA SER A 31 -5.02 -0.21 7.51
C SER A 31 -4.66 -1.09 6.32
N LEU A 32 -5.58 -1.99 5.93
CA LEU A 32 -5.35 -2.87 4.79
C LEU A 32 -6.44 -2.68 3.74
N VAL A 33 -6.05 -2.85 2.47
CA VAL A 33 -6.97 -3.02 1.35
C VAL A 33 -6.84 -4.44 0.83
N VAL A 34 -7.97 -5.13 0.70
CA VAL A 34 -8.02 -6.53 0.30
C VAL A 34 -9.01 -6.71 -0.83
N SER A 35 -8.58 -7.30 -1.95
CA SER A 35 -9.46 -7.68 -3.05
C SER A 35 -9.86 -9.15 -2.97
N THR A 36 -11.11 -9.47 -3.33
CA THR A 36 -11.72 -10.77 -3.01
C THR A 36 -12.22 -11.54 -4.23
N TYR A 37 -11.80 -11.18 -5.45
CA TYR A 37 -12.15 -11.87 -6.70
C TYR A 37 -13.63 -12.27 -6.82
N GLN A 38 -13.99 -13.52 -6.49
CA GLN A 38 -15.35 -14.06 -6.67
C GLN A 38 -16.40 -13.41 -5.76
N ALA A 39 -16.02 -12.97 -4.57
CA ALA A 39 -16.94 -12.26 -3.67
C ALA A 39 -17.29 -10.85 -4.18
N GLY A 40 -16.58 -10.35 -5.19
CA GLY A 40 -16.87 -9.05 -5.80
C GLY A 40 -16.70 -7.88 -4.84
N LYS A 41 -15.76 -7.96 -3.90
CA LYS A 41 -15.58 -6.96 -2.84
C LYS A 41 -14.15 -6.49 -2.73
N VAL A 42 -13.98 -5.20 -2.52
CA VAL A 42 -12.75 -4.60 -1.98
C VAL A 42 -13.03 -4.27 -0.53
N VAL A 43 -12.28 -4.88 0.37
CA VAL A 43 -12.45 -4.77 1.81
C VAL A 43 -11.38 -3.84 2.37
N LEU A 44 -11.81 -2.82 3.11
CA LEU A 44 -10.95 -1.98 3.94
C LEU A 44 -10.94 -2.58 5.35
N VAL A 45 -9.80 -3.05 5.81
CA VAL A 45 -9.63 -3.59 7.16
C VAL A 45 -9.01 -2.50 8.03
N ARG A 46 -9.80 -1.99 8.96
CA ARG A 46 -9.48 -0.84 9.82
C ARG A 46 -9.60 -1.22 11.29
N ALA A 47 -8.74 -0.68 12.13
CA ALA A 47 -8.92 -0.76 13.56
C ALA A 47 -9.98 0.26 14.02
N ASP A 48 -10.94 -0.17 14.84
CA ASP A 48 -11.97 0.67 15.44
C ASP A 48 -11.99 0.43 16.95
N GLY A 49 -11.11 1.13 17.66
CA GLY A 49 -10.82 0.86 19.06
C GLY A 49 -10.20 -0.53 19.22
N GLU A 50 -10.86 -1.39 20.01
CA GLU A 50 -10.43 -2.78 20.26
C GLU A 50 -11.00 -3.78 19.25
N SER A 51 -11.78 -3.32 18.25
CA SER A 51 -12.40 -4.16 17.24
C SER A 51 -11.84 -3.89 15.85
N LEU A 52 -12.06 -4.82 14.91
CA LEU A 52 -11.82 -4.60 13.50
C LEU A 52 -13.11 -4.19 12.80
N ASN A 53 -13.01 -3.18 11.95
CA ASN A 53 -14.00 -2.82 10.96
C ASN A 53 -13.59 -3.37 9.59
N THR A 54 -14.42 -4.22 8.99
CA THR A 54 -14.22 -4.79 7.66
C THR A 54 -15.22 -4.15 6.69
N HIS A 55 -15.03 -2.85 6.44
CA HIS A 55 -15.85 -2.11 5.49
C HIS A 55 -15.54 -2.54 4.04
N PHE A 56 -16.55 -2.61 3.17
CA PHE A 56 -16.31 -3.05 1.81
C PHE A 56 -17.08 -2.24 0.76
N ARG A 57 -16.55 -2.25 -0.46
CA ARG A 57 -17.22 -1.76 -1.67
C ARG A 57 -17.33 -2.89 -2.69
N VAL A 58 -18.39 -2.83 -3.49
CA VAL A 58 -18.66 -3.85 -4.52
C VAL A 58 -18.02 -3.41 -5.83
N LEU A 59 -17.18 -4.27 -6.40
CA LEU A 59 -16.59 -4.14 -7.73
C LEU A 59 -16.64 -5.50 -8.42
N GLN A 60 -16.78 -5.50 -9.74
CA GLN A 60 -16.88 -6.76 -10.49
C GLN A 60 -15.52 -7.47 -10.56
N LYS A 61 -15.37 -8.60 -9.85
CA LYS A 61 -14.13 -9.38 -9.77
C LYS A 61 -12.89 -8.52 -9.48
N PRO A 62 -12.80 -7.85 -8.33
CA PRO A 62 -11.59 -7.09 -8.01
C PRO A 62 -10.41 -8.04 -7.81
N MET A 63 -9.32 -7.77 -8.53
CA MET A 63 -8.12 -8.60 -8.61
C MET A 63 -6.89 -7.82 -8.12
N GLY A 64 -5.95 -7.50 -9.01
CA GLY A 64 -4.74 -6.77 -8.68
C GLY A 64 -5.02 -5.42 -8.01
N LEU A 65 -4.16 -5.05 -7.07
CA LEU A 65 -4.16 -3.78 -6.36
C LEU A 65 -2.78 -3.13 -6.53
N ALA A 66 -2.76 -1.82 -6.75
CA ALA A 66 -1.54 -1.02 -6.69
C ALA A 66 -1.80 0.26 -5.91
N ILE A 67 -0.98 0.53 -4.91
CA ILE A 67 -1.07 1.74 -4.10
C ILE A 67 0.31 2.37 -4.06
N ASP A 68 0.40 3.69 -4.18
CA ASP A 68 1.65 4.41 -4.04
C ASP A 68 1.63 5.43 -2.90
N GLU A 69 2.80 5.95 -2.60
CA GLU A 69 3.01 6.93 -1.52
C GLU A 69 2.36 8.29 -1.81
N THR A 70 1.99 8.58 -3.07
CA THR A 70 1.32 9.83 -3.46
C THR A 70 -0.21 9.77 -3.28
N GLY A 71 -0.75 8.67 -2.77
CA GLY A 71 -2.18 8.45 -2.58
C GLY A 71 -2.92 8.06 -3.87
N ARG A 72 -2.21 7.49 -4.84
CA ARG A 72 -2.87 6.80 -5.98
C ARG A 72 -3.16 5.37 -5.59
N MET A 73 -4.34 4.91 -5.94
CA MET A 73 -4.74 3.51 -5.83
C MET A 73 -5.29 3.06 -7.18
N ALA A 74 -4.89 1.88 -7.63
CA ALA A 74 -5.48 1.23 -8.80
C ALA A 74 -6.03 -0.14 -8.42
N ILE A 75 -7.19 -0.48 -8.98
CA ILE A 75 -7.89 -1.75 -8.75
C ILE A 75 -8.22 -2.36 -10.11
N GLY A 76 -7.62 -3.50 -10.41
CA GLY A 76 -7.97 -4.32 -11.57
C GLY A 76 -9.28 -5.05 -11.32
N THR A 77 -10.16 -5.07 -12.32
CA THR A 77 -11.45 -5.77 -12.27
C THR A 77 -11.58 -6.71 -13.48
N SER A 78 -12.77 -7.28 -13.70
CA SER A 78 -13.00 -8.22 -14.81
C SER A 78 -12.60 -7.66 -16.17
N SER A 79 -12.81 -6.36 -16.41
CA SER A 79 -12.58 -5.73 -17.71
C SER A 79 -12.12 -4.27 -17.64
N HIS A 80 -11.80 -3.79 -16.43
CA HIS A 80 -11.41 -2.41 -16.22
C HIS A 80 -10.28 -2.31 -15.20
N ILE A 81 -9.50 -1.24 -15.31
CA ILE A 81 -8.65 -0.72 -14.24
C ILE A 81 -9.30 0.56 -13.73
N TRP A 82 -9.63 0.57 -12.45
CA TRP A 82 -10.12 1.74 -11.75
C TRP A 82 -8.94 2.44 -11.07
N GLU A 83 -8.80 3.74 -11.29
CA GLU A 83 -7.79 4.55 -10.61
C GLU A 83 -8.45 5.57 -9.70
N PHE A 84 -7.97 5.62 -8.47
CA PHE A 84 -8.46 6.48 -7.41
C PHE A 84 -7.37 7.43 -6.96
N ARG A 85 -7.81 8.57 -6.41
CA ARG A 85 -6.95 9.50 -5.69
C ARG A 85 -7.45 9.63 -4.26
N ASN A 86 -6.53 9.62 -3.31
CA ASN A 86 -6.84 10.11 -1.97
C ASN A 86 -7.08 11.62 -2.03
N VAL A 87 -8.23 12.05 -1.50
CA VAL A 87 -8.63 13.45 -1.38
C VAL A 87 -8.81 13.79 0.10
N PRO A 88 -7.73 14.13 0.82
CA PRO A 88 -7.75 14.30 2.28
C PRO A 88 -8.77 15.33 2.76
N ALA A 89 -9.06 16.37 1.97
CA ALA A 89 -10.06 17.40 2.30
C ALA A 89 -11.51 16.88 2.36
N VAL A 90 -11.77 15.70 1.79
CA VAL A 90 -13.09 15.03 1.84
C VAL A 90 -13.21 14.11 3.05
N ALA A 91 -12.12 13.50 3.49
CA ALA A 91 -12.15 12.50 4.56
C ALA A 91 -12.89 12.95 5.83
N PRO A 92 -12.66 14.16 6.40
CA PRO A 92 -13.37 14.60 7.59
C PRO A 92 -14.89 14.84 7.40
N LYS A 93 -15.34 14.93 6.15
CA LYS A 93 -16.75 15.19 5.79
C LYS A 93 -17.56 13.91 5.59
N VAL A 94 -16.88 12.76 5.52
CA VAL A 94 -17.51 11.44 5.35
C VAL A 94 -18.07 10.98 6.69
N ASP A 95 -19.26 10.41 6.68
CA ASP A 95 -19.91 9.89 7.89
C ASP A 95 -19.25 8.56 8.36
N PRO A 96 -18.99 8.41 9.66
CA PRO A 96 -19.13 9.39 10.74
C PRO A 96 -18.07 10.49 10.61
N GLN A 97 -18.52 11.75 10.65
CA GLN A 97 -17.66 12.91 10.45
C GLN A 97 -16.46 12.94 11.41
N GLY A 98 -15.30 13.30 10.87
CA GLY A 98 -14.06 13.41 11.62
C GLY A 98 -13.38 12.08 11.98
N LYS A 99 -13.94 10.93 11.55
CA LYS A 99 -13.36 9.61 11.81
C LYS A 99 -12.38 9.17 10.73
N HIS A 100 -12.64 9.56 9.46
CA HIS A 100 -11.83 9.15 8.33
C HIS A 100 -10.59 10.03 8.17
N ASP A 101 -9.46 9.41 7.88
CA ASP A 101 -8.16 10.06 7.62
C ASP A 101 -7.77 10.05 6.15
N ALA A 102 -8.44 9.25 5.33
CA ALA A 102 -8.30 9.24 3.88
C ALA A 102 -9.64 8.97 3.21
N CYS A 103 -9.79 9.52 1.99
CA CYS A 103 -10.96 9.28 1.14
C CYS A 103 -10.52 9.10 -0.30
N PHE A 104 -10.64 7.87 -0.80
CA PHE A 104 -10.28 7.53 -2.17
C PHE A 104 -11.49 7.71 -3.09
N LEU A 105 -11.35 8.64 -4.06
CA LEU A 105 -12.36 8.91 -5.08
C LEU A 105 -11.86 8.48 -6.47
N PRO A 106 -12.71 7.87 -7.32
CA PRO A 106 -12.33 7.48 -8.67
C PRO A 106 -11.98 8.72 -9.51
N ARG A 107 -10.95 8.59 -10.36
CA ARG A 107 -10.51 9.65 -11.28
C ARG A 107 -10.37 9.17 -12.71
N ASN A 108 -10.09 7.88 -12.90
CA ASN A 108 -9.97 7.28 -14.21
C ASN A 108 -10.52 5.86 -14.20
N ILE A 109 -11.10 5.43 -15.32
CA ILE A 109 -11.54 4.06 -15.55
C ILE A 109 -11.06 3.68 -16.95
N HIS A 110 -10.09 2.77 -17.00
CA HIS A 110 -9.51 2.28 -18.23
C HIS A 110 -10.11 0.93 -18.62
N VAL A 111 -10.64 0.81 -19.84
CA VAL A 111 -11.27 -0.42 -20.34
C VAL A 111 -10.19 -1.33 -20.95
N THR A 112 -9.95 -2.48 -20.31
CA THR A 112 -8.93 -3.45 -20.76
C THR A 112 -9.51 -4.61 -21.56
N GLY A 113 -10.82 -4.87 -21.45
CA GLY A 113 -11.38 -6.17 -21.76
C GLY A 113 -11.01 -7.21 -20.68
N ASP A 114 -11.51 -8.44 -20.83
CA ASP A 114 -11.21 -9.54 -19.90
C ASP A 114 -9.80 -10.10 -20.18
N ILE A 115 -8.80 -9.57 -19.46
CA ILE A 115 -7.38 -9.95 -19.57
C ILE A 115 -6.85 -10.68 -18.35
N ASP A 116 -7.68 -10.91 -17.34
CA ASP A 116 -7.36 -11.58 -16.08
C ASP A 116 -6.18 -10.89 -15.37
N ILE A 117 -6.41 -9.65 -14.93
CA ILE A 117 -5.39 -8.78 -14.32
C ILE A 117 -4.97 -9.36 -12.97
N HIS A 118 -3.76 -9.93 -12.88
CA HIS A 118 -3.31 -10.53 -11.63
C HIS A 118 -2.65 -9.53 -10.69
N GLU A 119 -1.55 -8.98 -11.06
CA GLU A 119 -0.82 -8.05 -10.20
C GLU A 119 -0.60 -6.72 -10.90
N MET A 120 -0.51 -5.66 -10.13
CA MET A 120 -0.31 -4.30 -10.62
C MET A 120 0.67 -3.56 -9.72
N ALA A 121 1.42 -2.63 -10.28
CA ALA A 121 2.33 -1.78 -9.53
C ALA A 121 2.56 -0.45 -10.24
N TRP A 122 2.74 0.62 -9.48
CA TRP A 122 3.15 1.92 -9.99
C TRP A 122 4.66 1.92 -10.27
N GLY A 123 5.02 2.32 -11.49
CA GLY A 123 6.41 2.52 -11.92
C GLY A 123 6.70 3.98 -12.23
N ASN A 124 7.95 4.25 -12.65
CA ASN A 124 8.39 5.59 -13.02
C ASN A 124 7.64 6.17 -14.23
N ASP A 125 7.14 5.31 -15.11
CA ASP A 125 6.45 5.64 -16.36
C ASP A 125 4.93 5.32 -16.32
N GLY A 126 4.37 5.12 -15.13
CA GLY A 126 2.93 4.89 -14.95
C GLY A 126 2.60 3.54 -14.34
N LEU A 127 1.37 3.09 -14.55
CA LEU A 127 0.85 1.84 -14.00
C LEU A 127 1.26 0.67 -14.88
N TRP A 128 1.96 -0.31 -14.27
CA TRP A 128 2.24 -1.61 -14.84
C TRP A 128 1.28 -2.66 -14.33
N PHE A 129 0.92 -3.63 -15.17
CA PHE A 129 0.05 -4.73 -14.79
C PHE A 129 0.33 -6.02 -15.53
N VAL A 130 0.05 -7.12 -14.87
CA VAL A 130 0.13 -8.45 -15.44
C VAL A 130 -1.14 -8.77 -16.21
N ASN A 131 -0.99 -9.00 -17.51
CA ASN A 131 -2.01 -9.55 -18.38
C ASN A 131 -1.81 -11.07 -18.48
N THR A 132 -2.48 -11.80 -17.61
CA THR A 132 -2.32 -13.27 -17.51
C THR A 132 -2.82 -13.97 -18.75
N ARG A 133 -3.94 -13.50 -19.29
CA ARG A 133 -4.54 -14.12 -20.49
C ARG A 133 -3.61 -14.07 -21.70
N PHE A 134 -2.87 -12.98 -21.88
CA PHE A 134 -1.90 -12.81 -22.95
C PHE A 134 -0.45 -13.11 -22.54
N SER A 135 -0.24 -13.54 -21.30
CA SER A 135 1.08 -13.92 -20.75
C SER A 135 2.15 -12.84 -20.90
N CYS A 136 1.81 -11.59 -20.60
CA CYS A 136 2.70 -10.44 -20.73
C CYS A 136 2.53 -9.40 -19.63
N LEU A 137 3.54 -8.54 -19.47
CA LEU A 137 3.45 -7.29 -18.72
C LEU A 137 2.99 -6.19 -19.66
N CYS A 138 2.11 -5.32 -19.16
CA CYS A 138 1.51 -4.24 -19.90
C CYS A 138 1.54 -2.92 -19.13
N THR A 139 1.44 -1.83 -19.88
CA THR A 139 1.04 -0.51 -19.42
C THR A 139 -0.26 -0.10 -20.11
N GLN A 140 -0.87 0.98 -19.66
CA GLN A 140 -2.05 1.55 -20.30
C GLN A 140 -1.72 2.78 -21.12
N ASP A 141 -2.52 3.05 -22.15
CA ASP A 141 -2.62 4.32 -22.83
C ASP A 141 -4.09 4.61 -23.18
N ILE A 142 -4.37 5.79 -23.74
CA ILE A 142 -5.74 6.22 -23.97
C ILE A 142 -6.39 5.52 -25.17
N ASP A 143 -5.61 5.01 -26.11
CA ASP A 143 -6.10 4.51 -27.40
C ASP A 143 -6.25 2.98 -27.45
N HIS A 144 -5.61 2.25 -26.54
CA HIS A 144 -5.53 0.80 -26.54
C HIS A 144 -6.03 0.17 -25.24
N SER A 145 -6.60 -1.03 -25.33
CA SER A 145 -6.99 -1.81 -24.14
C SER A 145 -5.82 -2.11 -23.21
N PHE A 146 -4.63 -2.32 -23.78
CA PHE A 146 -3.36 -2.47 -23.07
C PHE A 146 -2.20 -2.35 -24.07
N VAL A 147 -1.03 -1.94 -23.55
CA VAL A 147 0.21 -1.86 -24.31
C VAL A 147 1.18 -2.90 -23.80
N PRO A 148 1.45 -4.00 -24.53
CA PRO A 148 2.43 -5.00 -24.12
C PRO A 148 3.83 -4.39 -24.08
N ARG A 149 4.55 -4.61 -22.96
CA ARG A 149 5.90 -4.07 -22.72
C ARG A 149 6.95 -5.18 -22.60
N TRP A 150 6.57 -6.32 -22.08
CA TRP A 150 7.44 -7.47 -21.93
C TRP A 150 6.61 -8.76 -22.00
N ARG A 151 7.20 -9.80 -22.53
CA ARG A 151 6.62 -11.15 -22.64
C ARG A 151 7.66 -12.19 -22.24
N SER A 152 7.23 -13.24 -21.55
CA SER A 152 8.10 -14.38 -21.23
C SER A 152 8.75 -14.97 -22.48
N PRO A 153 10.06 -15.28 -22.44
CA PRO A 153 10.81 -15.70 -23.63
C PRO A 153 10.31 -17.04 -24.22
N PHE A 154 9.65 -17.86 -23.43
CA PHE A 154 9.07 -19.14 -23.85
C PHE A 154 7.64 -19.01 -24.43
N VAL A 155 7.05 -17.82 -24.44
CA VAL A 155 5.74 -17.57 -25.07
C VAL A 155 5.96 -16.97 -26.46
N SER A 156 5.55 -17.66 -27.51
CA SER A 156 5.89 -17.32 -28.91
C SER A 156 5.07 -16.18 -29.49
N ALA A 157 3.81 -15.97 -29.04
CA ALA A 157 2.91 -14.97 -29.57
C ALA A 157 1.96 -14.41 -28.50
N TYR A 158 1.41 -13.22 -28.74
CA TYR A 158 0.30 -12.70 -27.95
C TYR A 158 -1.00 -13.40 -28.37
N ALA A 159 -1.56 -14.21 -27.47
CA ALA A 159 -2.84 -14.87 -27.66
C ALA A 159 -3.58 -14.95 -26.32
N PRO A 160 -4.93 -14.84 -26.30
CA PRO A 160 -5.71 -14.85 -25.07
C PRO A 160 -5.92 -16.28 -24.54
N GLU A 161 -4.84 -17.03 -24.38
CA GLU A 161 -4.83 -18.48 -24.14
C GLU A 161 -4.27 -18.89 -22.76
N ASP A 162 -3.85 -17.92 -21.94
CA ASP A 162 -3.28 -18.18 -20.61
C ASP A 162 -2.19 -19.27 -20.66
N ARG A 163 -1.18 -19.08 -21.52
CA ARG A 163 -0.21 -20.13 -21.85
C ARG A 163 0.68 -20.50 -20.68
N CYS A 164 1.21 -19.54 -19.93
CA CYS A 164 2.12 -19.77 -18.80
C CYS A 164 1.54 -19.33 -17.45
N HIS A 165 0.40 -18.70 -17.43
CA HIS A 165 -0.21 -18.08 -16.25
C HIS A 165 0.75 -17.14 -15.52
N LEU A 166 1.22 -16.13 -16.26
CA LEU A 166 1.97 -15.02 -15.69
C LEU A 166 1.08 -14.33 -14.64
N ASN A 167 1.57 -14.13 -13.40
CA ASN A 167 0.68 -13.71 -12.33
C ASN A 167 1.29 -12.73 -11.31
N GLY A 168 2.60 -12.78 -11.07
CA GLY A 168 3.26 -11.91 -10.11
C GLY A 168 4.11 -10.83 -10.79
N LEU A 169 4.19 -9.67 -10.16
CA LEU A 169 5.01 -8.54 -10.59
C LEU A 169 5.61 -7.84 -9.36
N GLU A 170 6.91 -7.63 -9.39
CA GLU A 170 7.61 -6.78 -8.44
C GLU A 170 8.42 -5.71 -9.16
N MET A 171 8.35 -4.50 -8.61
CA MET A 171 9.10 -3.34 -9.08
C MET A 171 10.34 -3.12 -8.22
N VAL A 172 11.45 -2.80 -8.84
CA VAL A 172 12.65 -2.31 -8.15
C VAL A 172 13.08 -1.03 -8.84
N ASP A 173 13.36 0.01 -8.08
CA ASP A 173 13.71 1.35 -8.60
C ASP A 173 12.69 1.89 -9.62
N GLY A 174 11.41 1.57 -9.41
CA GLY A 174 10.29 1.99 -10.27
C GLY A 174 10.22 1.31 -11.63
N MET A 175 10.93 0.18 -11.82
CA MET A 175 10.91 -0.63 -13.04
C MET A 175 10.57 -2.09 -12.73
N PRO A 176 9.88 -2.81 -13.65
CA PRO A 176 9.63 -4.24 -13.49
C PRO A 176 10.92 -5.02 -13.33
N LYS A 177 11.03 -5.76 -12.24
CA LYS A 177 12.24 -6.52 -11.93
C LYS A 177 11.99 -8.02 -11.84
N TYR A 178 10.99 -8.44 -11.09
CA TYR A 178 10.69 -9.87 -10.89
C TYR A 178 9.25 -10.20 -11.27
N VAL A 179 9.09 -11.38 -11.89
CA VAL A 179 7.77 -11.93 -12.22
C VAL A 179 7.69 -13.38 -11.85
N THR A 180 6.48 -13.87 -11.56
CA THR A 180 6.18 -15.28 -11.40
C THR A 180 5.22 -15.77 -12.47
N ALA A 181 5.39 -17.05 -12.87
CA ALA A 181 4.47 -17.76 -13.73
C ALA A 181 4.26 -19.20 -13.23
N LEU A 182 3.10 -19.80 -13.50
CA LEU A 182 2.80 -21.16 -13.04
C LEU A 182 3.42 -22.25 -13.92
N GLY A 183 3.93 -21.88 -15.08
CA GLY A 183 4.62 -22.80 -15.98
C GLY A 183 5.43 -22.10 -17.06
N THR A 184 6.24 -22.86 -17.80
CA THR A 184 7.05 -22.37 -18.94
C THR A 184 6.50 -22.89 -20.27
N THR A 185 5.17 -22.98 -20.37
CA THR A 185 4.49 -23.57 -21.53
C THR A 185 4.04 -22.51 -22.54
N ASP A 186 3.97 -22.91 -23.81
CA ASP A 186 3.54 -22.09 -24.94
C ASP A 186 2.24 -22.63 -25.60
N THR A 187 1.47 -23.40 -24.87
CA THR A 187 0.17 -23.94 -25.28
C THR A 187 -0.96 -23.44 -24.40
N ALA A 188 -2.16 -23.35 -24.94
CA ALA A 188 -3.34 -22.85 -24.22
C ALA A 188 -3.55 -23.59 -22.90
N GLY A 189 -3.42 -22.86 -21.77
CA GLY A 189 -3.55 -23.37 -20.42
C GLY A 189 -2.58 -24.50 -20.05
N GLY A 190 -1.47 -24.65 -20.76
CA GLY A 190 -0.53 -25.79 -20.62
C GLY A 190 0.14 -25.88 -19.24
N TRP A 191 0.23 -24.77 -18.51
CA TRP A 191 0.75 -24.75 -17.14
C TRP A 191 0.01 -25.68 -16.16
N ARG A 192 -1.26 -26.04 -16.46
CA ARG A 192 -2.09 -26.89 -15.61
C ARG A 192 -1.56 -28.31 -15.45
N GLU A 193 -0.84 -28.80 -16.43
CA GLU A 193 -0.28 -30.16 -16.41
C GLU A 193 0.78 -30.35 -15.32
N ASN A 194 1.57 -29.33 -15.03
CA ASN A 194 2.64 -29.35 -14.02
C ASN A 194 2.50 -28.29 -12.95
N LYS A 195 1.29 -27.87 -12.60
CA LYS A 195 1.01 -26.80 -11.64
C LYS A 195 1.68 -26.97 -10.27
N ALA A 196 1.89 -28.21 -9.84
CA ALA A 196 2.50 -28.50 -8.55
C ALA A 196 4.00 -28.16 -8.48
N ARG A 197 4.71 -28.16 -9.63
CA ARG A 197 6.16 -27.93 -9.68
C ARG A 197 6.64 -27.24 -10.96
N GLY A 198 5.74 -26.76 -11.79
CA GLY A 198 6.06 -26.06 -13.05
C GLY A 198 6.37 -24.59 -12.88
N GLY A 199 6.10 -24.03 -11.70
CA GLY A 199 6.22 -22.61 -11.45
C GLY A 199 7.65 -22.10 -11.50
N VAL A 200 7.79 -20.85 -11.97
CA VAL A 200 9.07 -20.15 -12.12
C VAL A 200 8.99 -18.73 -11.56
N LEU A 201 10.15 -18.24 -11.13
CA LEU A 201 10.41 -16.84 -10.83
C LEU A 201 11.49 -16.36 -11.78
N MET A 202 11.27 -15.21 -12.43
CA MET A 202 12.12 -14.68 -13.50
C MET A 202 12.55 -13.25 -13.22
N ASP A 203 13.73 -12.91 -13.73
CA ASP A 203 14.22 -11.54 -13.85
C ASP A 203 13.73 -10.93 -15.17
N VAL A 204 13.01 -9.82 -15.08
CA VAL A 204 12.39 -9.18 -16.27
C VAL A 204 13.45 -8.58 -17.21
N PRO A 205 14.45 -7.80 -16.75
CA PRO A 205 15.45 -7.20 -17.60
C PRO A 205 16.28 -8.23 -18.40
N THR A 206 16.67 -9.33 -17.79
CA THR A 206 17.48 -10.37 -18.47
C THR A 206 16.62 -11.46 -19.11
N SER A 207 15.34 -11.55 -18.71
CA SER A 207 14.42 -12.63 -19.06
C SER A 207 14.90 -14.02 -18.61
N GLU A 208 15.81 -14.07 -17.64
CA GLU A 208 16.33 -15.34 -17.09
C GLU A 208 15.44 -15.90 -16.00
N VAL A 209 15.36 -17.22 -15.91
CA VAL A 209 14.72 -17.94 -14.80
C VAL A 209 15.68 -17.96 -13.61
N ILE A 210 15.31 -17.29 -12.53
CA ILE A 210 16.07 -17.26 -11.26
C ILE A 210 15.82 -18.55 -10.47
N ALA A 211 14.54 -18.94 -10.33
CA ALA A 211 14.15 -20.15 -9.61
C ALA A 211 13.05 -20.89 -10.38
N ALA A 212 13.12 -22.21 -10.33
CA ALA A 212 12.15 -23.12 -10.96
C ALA A 212 11.71 -24.22 -9.98
N GLY A 213 10.67 -24.95 -10.33
CA GLY A 213 10.14 -26.00 -9.47
C GLY A 213 9.23 -25.52 -8.37
N LEU A 214 8.84 -24.24 -8.41
CA LEU A 214 7.92 -23.64 -7.45
C LEU A 214 6.49 -24.17 -7.61
N SER A 215 5.78 -24.31 -6.50
CA SER A 215 4.39 -24.75 -6.48
C SER A 215 3.45 -23.55 -6.56
N MET A 216 2.92 -23.29 -7.75
CA MET A 216 2.00 -22.17 -8.03
C MET A 216 2.48 -20.85 -7.40
N PRO A 217 3.65 -20.31 -7.77
CA PRO A 217 4.21 -19.11 -7.15
C PRO A 217 3.36 -17.87 -7.45
N HIS A 218 3.22 -16.97 -6.46
CA HIS A 218 2.56 -15.67 -6.58
C HIS A 218 3.33 -14.58 -5.84
N SER A 219 3.02 -13.34 -6.18
CA SER A 219 3.38 -12.13 -5.43
C SER A 219 4.84 -12.08 -5.00
N PRO A 220 5.80 -12.08 -5.96
CA PRO A 220 7.19 -11.79 -5.64
C PRO A 220 7.28 -10.39 -5.02
N ARG A 221 8.17 -10.21 -4.00
CA ARG A 221 8.39 -8.91 -3.35
C ARG A 221 9.85 -8.76 -2.95
N TRP A 222 10.42 -7.62 -3.27
CA TRP A 222 11.72 -7.23 -2.77
C TRP A 222 11.56 -6.40 -1.49
N TYR A 223 11.89 -6.99 -0.35
CA TYR A 223 11.71 -6.33 0.94
C TYR A 223 12.82 -6.72 1.92
N GLY A 224 13.45 -5.71 2.57
CA GLY A 224 14.52 -5.92 3.54
C GLY A 224 15.70 -6.70 2.94
N ASP A 225 16.14 -6.31 1.73
CA ASP A 225 17.25 -6.94 0.98
C ASP A 225 17.05 -8.44 0.68
N ARG A 226 15.79 -8.87 0.59
CA ARG A 226 15.42 -10.25 0.28
C ARG A 226 14.32 -10.30 -0.76
N LEU A 227 14.41 -11.29 -1.64
CA LEU A 227 13.34 -11.62 -2.57
C LEU A 227 12.39 -12.64 -1.92
N TRP A 228 11.17 -12.20 -1.66
CA TRP A 228 10.09 -13.02 -1.09
C TRP A 228 9.21 -13.55 -2.18
N VAL A 229 8.61 -14.73 -1.96
CA VAL A 229 7.64 -15.35 -2.85
C VAL A 229 6.62 -16.14 -2.03
N LEU A 230 5.38 -16.17 -2.50
CA LEU A 230 4.37 -17.07 -1.99
C LEU A 230 4.39 -18.36 -2.84
N GLU A 231 4.75 -19.49 -2.25
CA GLU A 231 4.51 -20.81 -2.86
C GLU A 231 3.07 -21.24 -2.52
N SER A 232 2.13 -20.76 -3.32
CA SER A 232 0.71 -20.88 -3.02
C SER A 232 0.21 -22.31 -3.01
N GLY A 233 0.77 -23.15 -3.88
CA GLY A 233 0.46 -24.58 -3.91
C GLY A 233 1.01 -25.36 -2.70
N GLU A 234 2.00 -24.84 -1.98
CA GLU A 234 2.46 -25.33 -0.68
C GLU A 234 1.70 -24.68 0.49
N GLY A 235 1.09 -23.50 0.25
CA GLY A 235 0.55 -22.64 1.30
C GLY A 235 1.67 -22.09 2.17
N SER A 236 2.70 -21.51 1.58
CA SER A 236 3.87 -21.05 2.32
C SER A 236 4.39 -19.70 1.86
N LEU A 237 5.09 -19.02 2.78
CA LEU A 237 5.95 -17.88 2.52
C LEU A 237 7.41 -18.39 2.44
N ALA A 238 8.13 -17.98 1.42
CA ALA A 238 9.53 -18.33 1.23
C ALA A 238 10.36 -17.12 0.78
N THR A 239 11.68 -17.20 0.94
CA THR A 239 12.65 -16.32 0.28
C THR A 239 13.39 -17.08 -0.81
N VAL A 240 13.82 -16.34 -1.84
CA VAL A 240 14.64 -16.89 -2.93
C VAL A 240 16.00 -16.22 -2.89
N ASP A 241 17.04 -17.01 -2.87
CA ASP A 241 18.41 -16.52 -3.07
C ASP A 241 18.62 -16.24 -4.57
N VAL A 242 18.75 -14.98 -4.92
CA VAL A 242 18.80 -14.53 -6.33
C VAL A 242 20.02 -15.08 -7.07
N ALA A 243 21.14 -15.33 -6.37
CA ALA A 243 22.37 -15.81 -6.99
C ALA A 243 22.33 -17.31 -7.29
N THR A 244 21.61 -18.09 -6.48
CA THR A 244 21.61 -19.56 -6.58
C THR A 244 20.26 -20.16 -7.00
N GLY A 245 19.19 -19.35 -6.96
CA GLY A 245 17.82 -19.81 -7.17
C GLY A 245 17.26 -20.64 -6.03
N LYS A 246 17.98 -20.75 -4.91
CA LYS A 246 17.57 -21.56 -3.77
C LYS A 246 16.36 -20.96 -3.07
N ILE A 247 15.33 -21.81 -2.89
CA ILE A 247 14.11 -21.46 -2.15
C ILE A 247 14.30 -21.82 -0.68
N ASN A 248 14.06 -20.86 0.22
CA ASN A 248 14.18 -21.06 1.66
C ASN A 248 12.80 -20.81 2.31
N PRO A 249 12.07 -21.87 2.71
CA PRO A 249 10.78 -21.70 3.38
C PRO A 249 10.92 -20.94 4.70
N VAL A 250 10.00 -20.00 4.96
CA VAL A 250 9.95 -19.17 6.16
C VAL A 250 8.76 -19.53 7.04
N ALA A 251 7.56 -19.65 6.46
CA ALA A 251 6.36 -19.97 7.20
C ALA A 251 5.39 -20.82 6.37
N LYS A 252 4.70 -21.76 7.03
CA LYS A 252 3.57 -22.51 6.46
C LYS A 252 2.26 -21.93 7.00
N LEU A 253 1.29 -21.72 6.12
CA LEU A 253 0.01 -21.11 6.40
C LEU A 253 -1.15 -22.07 6.15
N PRO A 254 -2.32 -21.83 6.78
CA PRO A 254 -3.48 -22.72 6.71
C PRO A 254 -4.39 -22.48 5.49
N GLY A 255 -3.85 -22.07 4.36
CA GLY A 255 -4.61 -21.80 3.14
C GLY A 255 -3.70 -21.56 1.93
N PHE A 256 -4.32 -21.38 0.77
CA PHE A 256 -3.63 -21.02 -0.46
C PHE A 256 -3.23 -19.55 -0.39
N THR A 257 -1.92 -19.28 -0.37
CA THR A 257 -1.37 -17.95 -0.17
C THR A 257 -1.50 -17.10 -1.44
N ARG A 258 -2.02 -15.87 -1.32
CA ARG A 258 -2.18 -14.97 -2.45
C ARG A 258 -2.25 -13.51 -2.00
N GLY A 259 -1.41 -12.68 -2.58
CA GLY A 259 -1.24 -11.28 -2.13
C GLY A 259 -0.44 -11.18 -0.84
N ILE A 260 0.59 -10.36 -0.86
CA ILE A 260 1.44 -10.07 0.30
C ILE A 260 1.88 -8.62 0.26
N ASP A 261 1.91 -7.98 1.42
CA ASP A 261 2.56 -6.71 1.63
C ASP A 261 3.19 -6.64 3.03
N PHE A 262 4.07 -5.67 3.26
CA PHE A 262 4.92 -5.61 4.45
C PHE A 262 4.81 -4.28 5.20
N CYS A 263 4.87 -4.38 6.53
CA CYS A 263 5.09 -3.24 7.42
C CYS A 263 6.07 -3.63 8.53
N GLY A 264 7.27 -3.03 8.55
CA GLY A 264 8.33 -3.39 9.48
C GLY A 264 8.65 -4.89 9.42
N PRO A 265 8.72 -5.62 10.54
CA PRO A 265 9.01 -7.05 10.55
C PRO A 265 7.79 -7.95 10.23
N LEU A 266 6.69 -7.38 9.78
CA LEU A 266 5.43 -8.10 9.58
C LEU A 266 5.06 -8.20 8.09
N ALA A 267 4.72 -9.42 7.66
CA ALA A 267 4.14 -9.72 6.36
C ALA A 267 2.64 -9.98 6.53
N PHE A 268 1.81 -9.25 5.79
CA PHE A 268 0.36 -9.42 5.71
C PHE A 268 0.04 -10.25 4.48
N ILE A 269 -0.46 -11.46 4.66
CA ILE A 269 -0.60 -12.46 3.61
C ILE A 269 -2.06 -12.88 3.47
N GLY A 270 -2.61 -12.72 2.27
CA GLY A 270 -3.94 -13.21 1.93
C GLY A 270 -3.97 -14.73 1.78
N LEU A 271 -5.00 -15.35 2.31
CA LEU A 271 -5.28 -16.77 2.16
C LEU A 271 -6.63 -17.02 1.52
N SER A 272 -6.69 -18.02 0.64
CA SER A 272 -7.89 -18.49 -0.05
C SER A 272 -8.25 -19.91 0.33
N GLN A 273 -9.57 -20.18 0.41
CA GLN A 273 -10.11 -21.54 0.44
C GLN A 273 -10.12 -22.08 -0.98
N VAL A 274 -9.12 -22.84 -1.35
CA VAL A 274 -9.17 -23.53 -2.64
C VAL A 274 -10.08 -24.77 -2.50
N ARG A 275 -11.08 -24.87 -3.36
CA ARG A 275 -11.90 -26.08 -3.47
C ARG A 275 -11.14 -27.12 -4.29
N GLU A 276 -11.34 -28.39 -3.98
CA GLU A 276 -10.90 -29.46 -4.84
C GLU A 276 -11.62 -29.36 -6.19
N SER A 277 -10.93 -28.81 -7.16
CA SER A 277 -11.36 -28.64 -8.54
C SER A 277 -10.23 -29.11 -9.45
N ALA A 278 -10.50 -29.25 -10.74
CA ALA A 278 -9.46 -29.59 -11.72
C ALA A 278 -8.25 -28.62 -11.68
N VAL A 279 -8.46 -27.39 -11.21
CA VAL A 279 -7.39 -26.39 -11.09
C VAL A 279 -6.52 -26.63 -9.85
N PHE A 280 -7.10 -27.00 -8.71
CA PHE A 280 -6.38 -27.04 -7.42
C PHE A 280 -6.13 -28.46 -6.88
N SER A 281 -6.66 -29.53 -7.50
CA SER A 281 -6.32 -30.90 -7.11
C SER A 281 -4.86 -31.24 -7.43
N GLY A 282 -4.22 -32.07 -6.60
CA GLY A 282 -2.85 -32.56 -6.81
C GLY A 282 -1.75 -31.49 -6.56
N ILE A 283 -2.01 -30.50 -5.72
CA ILE A 283 -0.99 -29.60 -5.18
C ILE A 283 -0.68 -29.98 -3.72
N PRO A 284 0.55 -29.76 -3.23
CA PRO A 284 0.95 -30.19 -1.88
C PRO A 284 0.04 -29.66 -0.75
N LEU A 285 -0.52 -28.47 -0.91
CA LEU A 285 -1.46 -27.90 0.06
C LEU A 285 -2.71 -28.78 0.28
N THR A 286 -3.29 -29.32 -0.81
CA THR A 286 -4.50 -30.15 -0.73
C THR A 286 -4.23 -31.54 -0.15
N GLU A 287 -2.99 -32.01 -0.24
CA GLU A 287 -2.55 -33.25 0.43
C GLU A 287 -2.31 -33.01 1.94
N ARG A 288 -1.81 -31.80 2.29
CA ARG A 288 -1.45 -31.45 3.68
C ARG A 288 -2.64 -31.02 4.53
N LEU A 289 -3.62 -30.32 3.96
CA LEU A 289 -4.73 -29.70 4.69
C LEU A 289 -6.08 -30.15 4.16
N THR A 290 -6.90 -30.70 5.04
CA THR A 290 -8.32 -31.02 4.78
C THR A 290 -9.19 -29.76 4.86
N GLU A 291 -8.91 -28.87 5.82
CA GLU A 291 -9.58 -27.57 5.96
C GLU A 291 -8.62 -26.45 5.56
N ARG A 292 -9.09 -25.55 4.74
CA ARG A 292 -8.36 -24.35 4.28
C ARG A 292 -9.16 -23.11 4.63
N THR A 293 -8.46 -22.06 5.03
CA THR A 293 -9.08 -20.84 5.55
C THR A 293 -8.92 -19.68 4.57
N CYS A 294 -9.83 -18.71 4.63
CA CYS A 294 -9.78 -17.47 3.86
C CYS A 294 -9.65 -16.28 4.79
N GLY A 295 -8.79 -15.33 4.44
CA GLY A 295 -8.58 -14.10 5.21
C GLY A 295 -7.16 -13.57 5.11
N VAL A 296 -6.71 -12.82 6.10
CA VAL A 296 -5.36 -12.23 6.16
C VAL A 296 -4.62 -12.77 7.37
N TRP A 297 -3.44 -13.35 7.16
CA TRP A 297 -2.54 -13.82 8.21
C TRP A 297 -1.30 -12.94 8.29
N VAL A 298 -0.87 -12.66 9.51
CA VAL A 298 0.30 -11.83 9.78
C VAL A 298 1.44 -12.72 10.26
N VAL A 299 2.54 -12.68 9.52
CA VAL A 299 3.76 -13.45 9.82
C VAL A 299 4.87 -12.50 10.21
N ASN A 300 5.53 -12.76 11.34
CA ASN A 300 6.79 -12.10 11.66
C ASN A 300 7.91 -12.72 10.80
N ILE A 301 8.48 -11.94 9.89
CA ILE A 301 9.45 -12.42 8.89
C ILE A 301 10.81 -12.81 9.48
N ASN A 302 11.11 -12.38 10.70
CA ASN A 302 12.38 -12.74 11.38
C ASN A 302 12.28 -14.10 12.07
N SER A 303 11.11 -14.44 12.62
CA SER A 303 10.90 -15.70 13.34
C SER A 303 10.14 -16.76 12.53
N GLY A 304 9.46 -16.37 11.44
CA GLY A 304 8.55 -17.23 10.68
C GLY A 304 7.24 -17.56 11.41
N GLN A 305 6.97 -16.93 12.56
CA GLN A 305 5.78 -17.21 13.35
C GLN A 305 4.57 -16.41 12.87
N ILE A 306 3.40 -17.05 12.85
CA ILE A 306 2.11 -16.38 12.69
C ILE A 306 1.80 -15.67 14.01
N VAL A 307 1.62 -14.35 13.97
CA VAL A 307 1.41 -13.50 15.15
C VAL A 307 -0.01 -12.98 15.27
N ALA A 308 -0.76 -12.94 14.17
CA ALA A 308 -2.16 -12.53 14.14
C ALA A 308 -2.87 -13.06 12.88
N PHE A 309 -4.19 -13.03 12.91
CA PHE A 309 -5.02 -13.31 11.72
C PHE A 309 -6.37 -12.60 11.78
N LEU A 310 -6.92 -12.35 10.60
CA LEU A 310 -8.32 -12.07 10.30
C LEU A 310 -8.84 -13.18 9.39
N LYS A 311 -9.85 -13.93 9.80
CA LYS A 311 -10.48 -15.01 9.03
C LYS A 311 -11.90 -14.61 8.68
N PHE A 312 -12.26 -14.67 7.40
CA PHE A 312 -13.64 -14.57 6.93
C PHE A 312 -14.37 -15.91 7.11
N GLU A 313 -15.65 -15.86 7.51
CA GLU A 313 -16.40 -17.08 7.81
C GLU A 313 -17.17 -17.61 6.60
N ASP A 314 -17.95 -16.78 5.89
CA ASP A 314 -18.88 -17.28 4.87
C ASP A 314 -18.76 -16.56 3.51
N ALA A 315 -18.86 -15.24 3.52
CA ALA A 315 -19.09 -14.45 2.30
C ALA A 315 -17.85 -14.31 1.40
N VAL A 316 -16.66 -14.56 1.92
CA VAL A 316 -15.38 -14.43 1.22
C VAL A 316 -14.63 -15.74 1.30
N GLN A 317 -14.38 -16.36 0.15
CA GLN A 317 -13.65 -17.63 0.05
C GLN A 317 -12.30 -17.48 -0.66
N GLU A 318 -12.07 -16.35 -1.32
CA GLU A 318 -10.84 -16.05 -2.05
C GLU A 318 -10.36 -14.64 -1.75
N ILE A 319 -9.09 -14.51 -1.37
CA ILE A 319 -8.34 -13.27 -1.40
C ILE A 319 -7.47 -13.26 -2.64
N PHE A 320 -7.42 -12.12 -3.33
CA PHE A 320 -6.61 -11.97 -4.51
C PHE A 320 -5.34 -11.15 -4.25
N ALA A 321 -5.49 -9.98 -3.65
CA ALA A 321 -4.39 -9.12 -3.28
C ALA A 321 -4.61 -8.51 -1.89
N VAL A 322 -3.50 -8.21 -1.22
CA VAL A 322 -3.44 -7.49 0.06
C VAL A 322 -2.45 -6.36 -0.09
N GLN A 323 -2.84 -5.15 0.31
CA GLN A 323 -1.97 -3.97 0.33
C GLN A 323 -2.09 -3.27 1.68
N VAL A 324 -0.98 -2.77 2.19
CA VAL A 324 -0.89 -2.00 3.43
C VAL A 324 -0.97 -0.51 3.11
N LEU A 325 -1.93 0.17 3.69
CA LEU A 325 -2.03 1.63 3.67
C LEU A 325 -1.22 2.22 4.84
N LYS A 326 0.03 2.59 4.58
CA LYS A 326 0.91 3.17 5.60
C LYS A 326 0.50 4.60 5.94
N GLY A 327 0.42 4.93 7.23
CA GLY A 327 0.01 6.26 7.69
C GLY A 327 -1.48 6.56 7.50
N ILE A 328 -2.29 5.57 7.13
CA ILE A 328 -3.74 5.68 6.94
C ILE A 328 -4.42 4.60 7.78
N GLN A 329 -5.19 5.01 8.77
CA GLN A 329 -5.80 4.10 9.75
C GLN A 329 -7.27 3.83 9.47
N PHE A 330 -8.01 4.85 9.00
CA PHE A 330 -9.45 4.74 8.78
C PHE A 330 -9.86 5.28 7.39
N PRO A 331 -9.40 4.66 6.29
CA PRO A 331 -9.70 5.09 4.93
C PRO A 331 -11.17 4.86 4.56
N GLU A 332 -11.67 5.66 3.61
CA GLU A 332 -12.90 5.40 2.87
C GLU A 332 -12.61 5.28 1.38
N LEU A 333 -13.39 4.47 0.69
CA LEU A 333 -13.32 4.24 -0.75
C LEU A 333 -14.71 4.39 -1.35
N PHE A 334 -14.88 5.28 -2.32
CA PHE A 334 -16.11 5.40 -3.09
C PHE A 334 -15.93 4.87 -4.51
N VAL A 335 -16.83 4.02 -4.94
CA VAL A 335 -16.87 3.46 -6.31
C VAL A 335 -18.08 3.95 -7.09
N GLU A 336 -19.08 4.52 -6.41
CA GLU A 336 -20.32 5.00 -6.99
C GLU A 336 -20.32 6.54 -7.08
N GLU A 337 -21.15 7.07 -7.98
CA GLU A 337 -21.39 8.49 -8.07
C GLU A 337 -22.01 9.02 -6.78
N ASN A 338 -21.41 10.02 -6.18
CA ASN A 338 -21.86 10.67 -4.95
C ASN A 338 -21.53 12.17 -4.97
N GLU A 339 -22.01 12.92 -3.97
CA GLU A 339 -21.77 14.35 -3.90
C GLU A 339 -20.29 14.71 -3.76
N PHE A 340 -19.49 13.90 -3.07
CA PHE A 340 -18.04 14.15 -2.96
C PHE A 340 -17.34 14.02 -4.30
N LEU A 341 -17.73 13.05 -5.13
CA LEU A 341 -17.18 12.90 -6.48
C LEU A 341 -17.54 14.10 -7.36
N LYS A 342 -18.77 14.60 -7.26
CA LYS A 342 -19.26 15.74 -8.04
C LYS A 342 -18.62 17.05 -7.67
N THR A 343 -18.23 17.21 -6.40
CA THR A 343 -17.77 18.49 -5.82
C THR A 343 -16.28 18.53 -5.50
N SER A 344 -15.53 17.44 -5.77
CA SER A 344 -14.10 17.36 -5.50
C SER A 344 -13.30 17.33 -6.80
N TYR A 345 -12.28 18.19 -6.86
CA TYR A 345 -11.41 18.33 -8.02
C TYR A 345 -9.96 18.11 -7.59
N VAL A 346 -9.21 17.37 -8.39
CA VAL A 346 -7.75 17.21 -8.25
C VAL A 346 -7.11 17.97 -9.40
N LEU A 347 -6.42 19.04 -9.08
CA LEU A 347 -5.77 19.93 -10.06
C LEU A 347 -4.25 19.74 -9.99
N PRO A 348 -3.53 19.98 -11.10
CA PRO A 348 -2.08 20.15 -11.04
C PRO A 348 -1.70 21.29 -10.09
N ASP A 349 -0.55 21.17 -9.42
CA ASP A 349 -0.09 22.15 -8.42
C ASP A 349 -0.05 23.58 -8.97
N THR A 350 0.34 23.76 -10.23
CA THR A 350 0.36 25.05 -10.92
C THR A 350 -1.04 25.67 -11.05
N ALA A 351 -2.05 24.86 -11.36
CA ALA A 351 -3.43 25.35 -11.44
C ALA A 351 -4.05 25.52 -10.05
N LEU A 352 -3.67 24.66 -9.08
CA LEU A 352 -4.13 24.77 -7.71
C LEU A 352 -3.68 26.08 -7.05
N ALA A 353 -2.49 26.58 -7.38
CA ALA A 353 -1.97 27.85 -6.90
C ALA A 353 -2.78 29.07 -7.40
N GLU A 354 -3.55 28.93 -8.49
CA GLU A 354 -4.40 29.96 -9.06
C GLU A 354 -5.87 29.87 -8.59
N VAL A 355 -6.22 28.80 -7.85
CA VAL A 355 -7.58 28.65 -7.33
C VAL A 355 -7.83 29.71 -6.24
N HIS A 356 -8.65 30.69 -6.56
CA HIS A 356 -9.19 31.60 -5.57
C HIS A 356 -10.25 30.85 -4.75
N VAL A 357 -9.90 30.49 -3.53
CA VAL A 357 -10.86 29.97 -2.55
C VAL A 357 -11.65 31.17 -2.03
N ALA A 358 -12.54 31.70 -2.87
CA ALA A 358 -13.50 32.70 -2.43
C ALA A 358 -14.53 31.97 -1.55
N ASP A 359 -14.55 32.29 -0.27
CA ASP A 359 -15.67 32.07 0.67
C ASP A 359 -16.11 30.62 0.97
N ILE A 360 -15.24 29.62 0.88
CA ILE A 360 -15.48 28.37 1.62
C ILE A 360 -15.06 28.66 3.07
N PRO A 361 -15.99 28.69 4.05
CA PRO A 361 -15.59 28.88 5.43
C PRO A 361 -14.66 27.69 5.81
N LEU A 362 -13.42 28.03 6.16
CA LEU A 362 -12.46 27.07 6.69
C LEU A 362 -13.09 26.42 7.93
N SER A 363 -12.93 25.12 8.09
CA SER A 363 -13.23 24.47 9.36
C SER A 363 -12.48 25.17 10.49
N GLU A 364 -12.94 25.05 11.73
CA GLU A 364 -12.28 25.68 12.87
C GLU A 364 -10.79 25.28 12.99
N ALA A 365 -10.46 24.04 12.68
CA ALA A 365 -9.07 23.57 12.65
C ALA A 365 -8.26 24.23 11.53
N GLU A 366 -8.78 24.27 10.31
CA GLU A 366 -8.13 24.90 9.14
C GLU A 366 -7.95 26.40 9.37
N GLN A 367 -8.93 27.07 9.97
CA GLN A 367 -8.81 28.49 10.35
C GLN A 367 -7.68 28.67 11.38
N CYS A 368 -7.56 27.77 12.36
CA CYS A 368 -6.45 27.80 13.31
C CYS A 368 -5.11 27.62 12.59
N PHE A 369 -4.98 26.65 11.70
CA PHE A 369 -3.73 26.42 10.96
C PHE A 369 -3.38 27.61 10.04
N HIS A 370 -4.37 28.18 9.37
CA HIS A 370 -4.20 29.38 8.54
C HIS A 370 -3.70 30.58 9.36
N ASN A 371 -4.36 30.86 10.49
CA ASN A 371 -3.95 31.95 11.41
C ASN A 371 -2.55 31.67 11.97
N GLY A 372 -2.24 30.42 12.31
CA GLY A 372 -0.92 30.01 12.78
C GLY A 372 0.17 30.25 11.73
N LEU A 373 -0.09 29.95 10.48
CA LEU A 373 0.84 30.21 9.38
C LEU A 373 1.05 31.72 9.14
N GLN A 374 -0.02 32.49 9.18
CA GLN A 374 0.08 33.97 9.08
C GLN A 374 0.90 34.57 10.22
N ALA A 375 0.65 34.13 11.46
CA ALA A 375 1.40 34.59 12.63
C ALA A 375 2.89 34.20 12.52
N TYR A 376 3.19 33.02 12.02
CA TYR A 376 4.57 32.57 11.78
C TYR A 376 5.30 33.46 10.77
N HIS A 377 4.68 33.74 9.62
CA HIS A 377 5.25 34.65 8.61
C HIS A 377 5.39 36.07 9.11
N ALA A 378 4.54 36.53 10.04
CA ALA A 378 4.66 37.82 10.72
C ALA A 378 5.74 37.85 11.82
N GLY A 379 6.39 36.70 12.11
CA GLY A 379 7.38 36.57 13.19
C GLY A 379 6.78 36.42 14.60
N ASN A 380 5.46 36.28 14.71
CA ASN A 380 4.74 36.12 15.98
C ASN A 380 4.72 34.65 16.42
N LEU A 381 5.90 34.13 16.80
CA LEU A 381 6.08 32.68 17.04
C LEU A 381 5.16 32.11 18.14
N GLN A 382 4.95 32.86 19.24
CA GLN A 382 4.07 32.46 20.35
C GLN A 382 2.61 32.33 19.91
N GLU A 383 2.13 33.29 19.14
CA GLU A 383 0.78 33.28 18.59
C GLU A 383 0.61 32.15 17.58
N ALA A 384 1.61 31.95 16.72
CA ALA A 384 1.65 30.83 15.78
C ALA A 384 1.54 29.47 16.51
N ALA A 385 2.34 29.25 17.56
CA ALA A 385 2.28 28.03 18.34
C ALA A 385 0.92 27.79 18.98
N GLN A 386 0.27 28.85 19.51
CA GLN A 386 -1.08 28.75 20.10
C GLN A 386 -2.11 28.32 19.06
N HIS A 387 -2.08 28.91 17.87
CA HIS A 387 -2.99 28.56 16.79
C HIS A 387 -2.78 27.12 16.30
N TYR A 388 -1.54 26.69 16.11
CA TYR A 388 -1.25 25.29 15.71
C TYR A 388 -1.65 24.29 16.79
N ARG A 389 -1.40 24.58 18.10
CA ARG A 389 -1.87 23.71 19.20
C ARG A 389 -3.38 23.58 19.17
N LYS A 390 -4.13 24.71 19.12
CA LYS A 390 -5.59 24.70 19.05
C LYS A 390 -6.10 23.90 17.83
N GLY A 391 -5.49 24.08 16.67
CA GLY A 391 -5.85 23.33 15.48
C GLY A 391 -5.60 21.82 15.61
N LEU A 392 -4.49 21.42 16.24
CA LEU A 392 -4.15 20.04 16.49
C LEU A 392 -4.99 19.39 17.61
N ASP A 393 -5.51 20.17 18.56
CA ASP A 393 -6.50 19.68 19.54
C ASP A 393 -7.82 19.29 18.87
N ILE A 394 -8.20 19.98 17.78
CA ILE A 394 -9.40 19.70 16.98
C ILE A 394 -9.12 18.59 15.94
N SER A 395 -7.95 18.64 15.28
CA SER A 395 -7.55 17.70 14.23
C SER A 395 -6.16 17.14 14.50
N PRO A 396 -6.01 16.13 15.38
CA PRO A 396 -4.71 15.63 15.88
C PRO A 396 -3.82 15.01 14.81
N HIS A 397 -4.39 14.50 13.70
CA HIS A 397 -3.69 13.74 12.68
C HIS A 397 -3.08 14.59 11.55
N GLN A 398 -3.13 15.93 11.66
CA GLN A 398 -2.57 16.83 10.64
C GLN A 398 -1.04 16.92 10.75
N MET A 399 -0.33 16.03 10.04
CA MET A 399 1.14 15.94 10.12
C MET A 399 1.86 17.21 9.68
N ASN A 400 1.37 17.89 8.65
CA ASN A 400 1.95 19.17 8.23
C ASN A 400 1.82 20.24 9.33
N ALA A 401 0.67 20.30 10.00
CA ALA A 401 0.47 21.20 11.13
C ALA A 401 1.38 20.83 12.32
N ARG A 402 1.55 19.55 12.57
CA ARG A 402 2.46 19.02 13.60
C ARG A 402 3.92 19.35 13.29
N TYR A 403 4.33 19.25 12.03
CA TYR A 403 5.64 19.69 11.58
C TYR A 403 5.85 21.18 11.83
N HIS A 404 4.90 22.04 11.41
CA HIS A 404 4.98 23.48 11.65
C HIS A 404 5.03 23.83 13.14
N LEU A 405 4.21 23.20 13.97
CA LEU A 405 4.31 23.38 15.41
C LEU A 405 5.68 22.97 15.94
N GLY A 406 6.23 21.85 15.47
CA GLY A 406 7.54 21.37 15.86
C GLY A 406 8.66 22.38 15.57
N ILE A 407 8.71 22.95 14.36
CA ILE A 407 9.72 23.97 14.01
C ILE A 407 9.52 25.27 14.79
N ILE A 408 8.28 25.74 14.96
CA ILE A 408 7.97 26.93 15.74
C ILE A 408 8.45 26.78 17.19
N LEU A 409 8.27 25.59 17.79
CA LEU A 409 8.74 25.32 19.15
C LEU A 409 10.28 25.27 19.23
N VAL A 410 10.93 24.78 18.18
CA VAL A 410 12.41 24.87 18.08
C VAL A 410 12.85 26.32 18.00
N ASP A 411 12.20 27.16 17.20
CA ASP A 411 12.49 28.60 17.08
C ASP A 411 12.22 29.34 18.40
N LEU A 412 11.22 28.93 19.17
CA LEU A 412 10.91 29.43 20.52
C LEU A 412 11.86 28.90 21.62
N GLN A 413 12.83 28.06 21.26
CA GLN A 413 13.74 27.38 22.19
C GLN A 413 13.05 26.40 23.15
N GLU A 414 11.83 25.97 22.85
CA GLU A 414 11.10 24.91 23.54
C GLU A 414 11.55 23.52 23.01
N TRP A 415 12.87 23.25 23.10
CA TRP A 415 13.54 22.14 22.40
C TRP A 415 12.87 20.78 22.61
N ALA A 416 12.54 20.44 23.86
CA ALA A 416 11.93 19.14 24.19
C ALA A 416 10.54 18.99 23.59
N ALA A 417 9.74 20.05 23.60
CA ALA A 417 8.41 20.03 22.98
C ALA A 417 8.51 19.96 21.44
N GLY A 418 9.44 20.70 20.83
CA GLY A 418 9.72 20.64 19.40
C GLY A 418 10.13 19.23 18.96
N ILE A 419 11.05 18.60 19.69
CA ILE A 419 11.49 17.21 19.45
C ILE A 419 10.32 16.24 19.55
N HIS A 420 9.43 16.41 20.52
CA HIS A 420 8.26 15.54 20.67
C HIS A 420 7.39 15.53 19.40
N HIS A 421 7.04 16.72 18.90
CA HIS A 421 6.22 16.83 17.68
C HIS A 421 6.98 16.36 16.42
N LEU A 422 8.24 16.75 16.24
CA LEU A 422 9.03 16.36 15.07
C LEU A 422 9.31 14.86 15.04
N LYS A 423 9.49 14.20 16.20
CA LYS A 423 9.60 12.74 16.25
C LYS A 423 8.34 12.02 15.76
N GLN A 424 7.17 12.54 16.07
CA GLN A 424 5.92 11.99 15.53
C GLN A 424 5.85 12.15 14.01
N VAL A 425 6.33 13.28 13.48
CA VAL A 425 6.39 13.50 12.02
C VAL A 425 7.31 12.47 11.35
N VAL A 426 8.55 12.31 11.84
CA VAL A 426 9.50 11.36 11.21
C VAL A 426 9.16 9.89 11.49
N ALA A 427 8.37 9.60 12.51
CA ALA A 427 7.84 8.26 12.76
C ALA A 427 6.83 7.84 11.68
N GLU A 428 6.01 8.78 11.22
CA GLU A 428 5.01 8.56 10.17
C GLU A 428 5.59 8.78 8.76
N ARG A 429 6.49 9.78 8.64
CA ARG A 429 7.16 10.15 7.38
C ARG A 429 8.67 10.12 7.58
N SER A 430 9.23 8.92 7.57
CA SER A 430 10.68 8.69 7.77
C SER A 430 11.57 9.29 6.67
N ASP A 431 10.98 9.74 5.59
CA ASP A 431 11.59 10.43 4.44
C ASP A 431 11.56 11.96 4.52
N HIS A 432 11.03 12.56 5.60
CA HIS A 432 10.92 14.00 5.75
C HIS A 432 12.26 14.64 6.14
N ALA A 433 13.07 15.01 5.14
CA ALA A 433 14.42 15.54 5.34
C ALA A 433 14.44 16.82 6.21
N GLU A 434 13.48 17.73 6.03
CA GLU A 434 13.39 18.98 6.80
C GLU A 434 13.07 18.72 8.27
N ALA A 435 12.24 17.73 8.59
CA ALA A 435 11.95 17.37 9.97
C ALA A 435 13.18 16.74 10.65
N HIS A 436 13.94 15.92 9.92
CA HIS A 436 15.21 15.42 10.39
C HIS A 436 16.23 16.54 10.66
N ASN A 437 16.36 17.51 9.76
CA ASN A 437 17.22 18.69 9.99
C ASN A 437 16.78 19.48 11.24
N SER A 438 15.48 19.73 11.41
CA SER A 438 14.96 20.47 12.56
C SER A 438 15.18 19.70 13.90
N LEU A 439 15.07 18.38 13.88
CA LEU A 439 15.46 17.51 15.03
C LEU A 439 16.94 17.67 15.36
N GLY A 440 17.81 17.67 14.35
CA GLY A 440 19.25 17.88 14.52
C GLY A 440 19.53 19.21 15.22
N VAL A 441 18.89 20.30 14.78
CA VAL A 441 19.01 21.63 15.41
C VAL A 441 18.54 21.61 16.86
N ALA A 442 17.42 20.99 17.16
CA ALA A 442 16.92 20.88 18.53
C ALA A 442 17.88 20.09 19.44
N TYR A 443 18.43 18.99 18.95
CA TYR A 443 19.38 18.15 19.70
C TYR A 443 20.73 18.84 19.97
N ILE A 444 21.26 19.64 19.02
CA ILE A 444 22.46 20.47 19.30
C ILE A 444 22.22 21.36 20.52
N ASN A 445 21.08 22.03 20.57
CA ASN A 445 20.77 22.96 21.66
C ASN A 445 20.58 22.24 23.01
N LEU A 446 20.21 20.97 22.99
CA LEU A 446 20.20 20.11 24.18
C LEU A 446 21.57 19.44 24.48
N LYS A 447 22.62 19.76 23.71
CA LYS A 447 23.97 19.18 23.81
C LYS A 447 24.02 17.66 23.58
N ASP A 448 23.02 17.14 22.83
CA ASP A 448 23.00 15.73 22.41
C ASP A 448 23.57 15.63 20.97
N ASN A 449 24.90 15.72 20.91
CA ASN A 449 25.62 15.77 19.66
C ASN A 449 25.46 14.48 18.82
N ASN A 450 25.27 13.32 19.47
CA ASN A 450 25.12 12.05 18.77
C ASN A 450 23.79 11.99 17.99
N ASN A 451 22.69 12.33 18.63
CA ASN A 451 21.39 12.41 17.96
C ASN A 451 21.35 13.53 16.92
N ALA A 452 21.97 14.68 17.20
CA ALA A 452 22.05 15.77 16.23
C ALA A 452 22.77 15.33 14.95
N GLN A 453 23.93 14.69 15.07
CA GLN A 453 24.68 14.18 13.93
C GLN A 453 23.87 13.18 13.12
N TRP A 454 23.28 12.19 13.77
CA TRP A 454 22.47 11.16 13.11
C TRP A 454 21.32 11.79 12.30
N HIS A 455 20.62 12.78 12.86
CA HIS A 455 19.52 13.43 12.19
C HIS A 455 19.97 14.30 10.99
N PHE A 456 21.10 15.01 11.08
CA PHE A 456 21.63 15.75 9.94
C PHE A 456 22.11 14.82 8.82
N GLU A 457 22.82 13.75 9.15
CA GLU A 457 23.24 12.75 8.17
C GLU A 457 22.03 12.09 7.49
N ARG A 458 20.97 11.83 8.24
CA ARG A 458 19.73 11.31 7.70
C ARG A 458 19.06 12.30 6.75
N ALA A 459 18.97 13.58 7.10
CA ALA A 459 18.45 14.64 6.25
C ALA A 459 19.22 14.76 4.92
N ILE A 460 20.56 14.67 4.97
CA ILE A 460 21.44 14.71 3.79
C ILE A 460 21.25 13.44 2.94
N THR A 461 21.09 12.29 3.56
CA THR A 461 20.84 11.02 2.84
C THR A 461 19.51 11.08 2.08
N LEU A 462 18.47 11.63 2.70
CA LEU A 462 17.13 11.77 2.10
C LEU A 462 17.10 12.85 0.99
N ASN A 463 17.81 13.95 1.21
CA ASN A 463 17.94 15.02 0.21
C ASN A 463 19.41 15.43 0.07
N PRO A 464 20.15 14.84 -0.89
CA PRO A 464 21.56 15.16 -1.10
C PRO A 464 21.83 16.62 -1.53
N GLN A 465 20.84 17.40 -1.91
CA GLN A 465 20.97 18.82 -2.24
C GLN A 465 20.61 19.74 -1.07
N TYR A 466 20.32 19.20 0.12
CA TYR A 466 19.90 19.99 1.27
C TYR A 466 21.09 20.69 1.94
N GLU A 467 21.48 21.85 1.39
CA GLU A 467 22.64 22.63 1.84
C GLU A 467 22.55 23.02 3.34
N THR A 468 21.35 23.34 3.86
CA THR A 468 21.17 23.73 5.26
C THR A 468 21.58 22.61 6.21
N ALA A 469 21.17 21.37 5.91
CA ALA A 469 21.54 20.22 6.75
C ALA A 469 23.06 19.96 6.72
N ARG A 470 23.72 20.15 5.56
CA ARG A 470 25.19 20.05 5.46
C ARG A 470 25.89 21.11 6.32
N LYS A 471 25.47 22.38 6.20
CA LYS A 471 26.02 23.47 7.00
C LYS A 471 25.86 23.20 8.50
N ASN A 472 24.69 22.70 8.91
CA ASN A 472 24.44 22.37 10.32
C ASN A 472 25.32 21.22 10.80
N LEU A 473 25.58 20.21 9.98
CA LEU A 473 26.50 19.11 10.29
C LEU A 473 27.95 19.61 10.41
N ASP A 474 28.42 20.48 9.50
CA ASP A 474 29.73 21.07 9.55
C ASP A 474 29.94 21.91 10.84
N VAL A 475 28.94 22.69 11.23
CA VAL A 475 28.97 23.45 12.50
C VAL A 475 29.06 22.51 13.69
N LEU A 476 28.28 21.41 13.71
CA LEU A 476 28.35 20.44 14.80
C LEU A 476 29.74 19.79 14.93
N GLN A 477 30.37 19.46 13.81
CA GLN A 477 31.71 18.87 13.80
C GLN A 477 32.78 19.85 14.33
N GLN A 478 32.65 21.13 14.00
CA GLN A 478 33.55 22.18 14.54
C GLN A 478 33.36 22.42 16.03
N LEU A 479 32.17 22.24 16.59
CA LEU A 479 31.89 22.36 18.02
C LEU A 479 32.34 21.13 18.83
N SER A 480 32.66 20.02 18.17
CA SER A 480 33.08 18.77 18.77
C SER A 480 34.61 18.60 18.78
N LEU A 481 35.38 19.53 18.19
CA LEU A 481 36.82 19.67 18.20
C LEU A 481 37.26 20.65 19.32
#